data_16bcb5b84d6c2bc7e06b3562a8299dcf
#
_entry.id   16bcb5b84d6c2bc7e06b3562a8299dcf
#
_cell.length_a   1.000
_cell.length_b   1.000
_cell.length_c   1.000
_cell.angle_alpha   90.00
_cell.angle_beta   90.00
_cell.angle_gamma   90.00
#
_symmetry.space_group_name_H-M   'P 1'
#
loop_
_entity.id
_entity.type
_entity.pdbx_description
1 polymer ?
#
loop_
_entity_poly.entity_id
_entity_poly.type
_entity_poly.pdbx_seq_one_letter_code
_entity_poly.pdbx_strand_id
1 'polypeptide(L)'
;MIKKAALAAAVLATLSSLPAHADLSFNVGAVTDYRYRGISQSRLDPALQGGADWVQSADGGFYAGVWASTIRWIKDAGRINGFDAGNARVEVDLYGGYKGSVMEGLGYDVGVLQYWYPRNKLDRAPTLFEKADTTEVYGALTFGPVTAKYSHALTDTFGNLDSKNSWYLDLSASFEITDGWMLVPHVGRQKIKGPSDDLGGSYTDYSLGISKDFSGFVVSATAVGTNADKTFYVTPSGKFTGKNALVVGVKYNF
;
A
#
# COMPACT_ATOMS: atom_id res chain seq x y z
N MET A 1 2.07 7.76 30.73
CA MET A 1 3.24 7.72 29.82
C MET A 1 4.09 6.44 29.96
N ILE A 2 4.16 5.81 31.11
CA ILE A 2 5.01 4.62 31.39
C ILE A 2 4.56 3.35 30.63
N LYS A 3 3.26 3.15 30.37
CA LYS A 3 2.75 1.94 29.69
C LYS A 3 3.09 1.85 28.20
N LYS A 4 3.31 2.98 27.50
CA LYS A 4 3.67 2.99 26.05
C LYS A 4 5.17 2.72 25.82
N ALA A 5 6.02 3.12 26.76
CA ALA A 5 7.44 2.81 26.72
C ALA A 5 7.74 1.33 27.01
N ALA A 6 6.92 0.69 27.85
CA ALA A 6 7.05 -0.73 28.17
C ALA A 6 6.68 -1.64 26.98
N LEU A 7 5.74 -1.22 26.12
CA LEU A 7 5.36 -1.97 24.92
C LEU A 7 6.45 -1.92 23.84
N ALA A 8 7.08 -0.75 23.65
CA ALA A 8 8.19 -0.59 22.72
C ALA A 8 9.44 -1.38 23.19
N ALA A 9 9.72 -1.39 24.48
CA ALA A 9 10.81 -2.18 25.05
C ALA A 9 10.55 -3.70 24.97
N ALA A 10 9.29 -4.15 25.09
CA ALA A 10 8.93 -5.55 24.95
C ALA A 10 9.10 -6.05 23.50
N VAL A 11 8.77 -5.21 22.50
CA VAL A 11 8.99 -5.54 21.07
C VAL A 11 10.49 -5.63 20.75
N LEU A 12 11.32 -4.74 21.29
CA LEU A 12 12.77 -4.82 21.11
C LEU A 12 13.39 -6.03 21.83
N ALA A 13 12.89 -6.41 22.99
CA ALA A 13 13.40 -7.54 23.75
C ALA A 13 13.06 -8.92 23.11
N THR A 14 11.95 -9.01 22.35
CA THR A 14 11.60 -10.22 21.59
C THR A 14 12.42 -10.39 20.32
N LEU A 15 12.99 -9.31 19.78
CA LEU A 15 13.88 -9.37 18.62
C LEU A 15 15.25 -10.02 18.92
N SER A 16 15.68 -10.06 20.19
CA SER A 16 16.95 -10.68 20.60
C SER A 16 16.93 -12.21 20.62
N SER A 17 15.79 -12.85 20.43
CA SER A 17 15.62 -14.32 20.36
C SER A 17 15.26 -14.84 18.96
N LEU A 18 15.50 -14.04 17.91
CA LEU A 18 15.24 -14.43 16.52
C LEU A 18 16.19 -15.59 16.12
N PRO A 19 15.69 -16.57 15.32
CA PRO A 19 16.53 -17.66 14.82
C PRO A 19 17.71 -17.10 14.00
N ALA A 20 18.82 -17.83 13.97
CA ALA A 20 20.09 -17.42 13.38
C ALA A 20 20.05 -17.12 11.85
N HIS A 21 18.90 -17.23 11.20
CA HIS A 21 18.66 -16.96 9.77
C HIS A 21 17.61 -15.86 9.52
N ALA A 22 17.17 -15.15 10.56
CA ALA A 22 16.19 -14.09 10.41
C ALA A 22 16.86 -12.79 9.93
N ASP A 23 16.39 -12.24 8.84
CA ASP A 23 16.88 -10.97 8.28
C ASP A 23 15.95 -9.81 8.66
N LEU A 24 16.55 -8.70 9.09
CA LEU A 24 15.88 -7.43 9.32
C LEU A 24 16.46 -6.42 8.33
N SER A 25 15.60 -5.84 7.51
CA SER A 25 15.95 -4.84 6.52
C SER A 25 15.17 -3.55 6.71
N PHE A 26 15.74 -2.45 6.27
CA PHE A 26 15.12 -1.14 6.33
C PHE A 26 15.13 -0.48 4.95
N ASN A 27 14.20 0.43 4.75
CA ASN A 27 14.20 1.24 3.55
C ASN A 27 13.71 2.66 3.85
N VAL A 28 14.21 3.61 3.06
CA VAL A 28 13.74 4.99 3.03
C VAL A 28 13.73 5.49 1.59
N GLY A 29 12.74 6.29 1.22
CA GLY A 29 12.62 6.77 -0.14
C GLY A 29 11.74 7.98 -0.29
N ALA A 30 11.70 8.48 -1.52
CA ALA A 30 10.80 9.55 -1.94
C ALA A 30 10.27 9.24 -3.34
N VAL A 31 9.03 9.66 -3.58
CA VAL A 31 8.36 9.56 -4.88
C VAL A 31 7.77 10.93 -5.26
N THR A 32 7.69 11.20 -6.54
CA THR A 32 7.08 12.45 -7.04
C THR A 32 5.56 12.52 -6.79
N ASP A 33 4.91 11.36 -6.61
CA ASP A 33 3.49 11.22 -6.30
C ASP A 33 3.25 9.81 -5.73
N TYR A 34 2.74 9.71 -4.51
CA TYR A 34 2.40 8.42 -3.92
C TYR A 34 1.11 7.88 -4.54
N ARG A 35 1.22 6.82 -5.32
CA ARG A 35 0.09 6.11 -5.93
C ARG A 35 -0.17 4.79 -5.23
N TYR A 36 -1.40 4.64 -4.73
CA TYR A 36 -1.90 3.38 -4.21
C TYR A 36 -3.04 2.89 -5.12
N ARG A 37 -2.89 1.70 -5.69
CA ARG A 37 -3.83 1.15 -6.70
C ARG A 37 -4.19 2.21 -7.76
N GLY A 38 -3.17 2.91 -8.28
CA GLY A 38 -3.30 3.94 -9.30
C GLY A 38 -3.77 5.33 -8.83
N ILE A 39 -4.36 5.46 -7.63
CA ILE A 39 -4.89 6.72 -7.08
C ILE A 39 -3.84 7.44 -6.23
N SER A 40 -3.66 8.73 -6.46
CA SER A 40 -2.74 9.57 -5.67
C SER A 40 -3.23 9.74 -4.23
N GLN A 41 -2.37 9.38 -3.29
CA GLN A 41 -2.58 9.55 -1.85
C GLN A 41 -2.01 10.89 -1.35
N SER A 42 -1.04 11.44 -2.07
CA SER A 42 -0.29 12.64 -1.71
C SER A 42 -0.78 13.91 -2.40
N ARG A 43 -1.95 13.90 -3.05
CA ARG A 43 -2.55 15.03 -3.80
C ARG A 43 -1.76 15.41 -5.06
N LEU A 44 -1.11 14.45 -5.73
CA LEU A 44 -0.23 14.65 -6.88
C LEU A 44 1.06 15.44 -6.53
N ASP A 45 1.43 15.45 -5.25
CA ASP A 45 2.65 16.08 -4.73
C ASP A 45 3.64 15.02 -4.25
N PRO A 46 4.93 15.36 -4.08
CA PRO A 46 5.92 14.42 -3.56
C PRO A 46 5.56 13.85 -2.19
N ALA A 47 5.97 12.59 -1.96
CA ALA A 47 5.81 11.89 -0.70
C ALA A 47 7.13 11.27 -0.23
N LEU A 48 7.33 11.26 1.10
CA LEU A 48 8.38 10.52 1.77
C LEU A 48 7.83 9.19 2.26
N GLN A 49 8.63 8.14 2.14
CA GLN A 49 8.26 6.76 2.44
C GLN A 49 9.38 6.06 3.18
N GLY A 50 9.05 5.03 3.95
CA GLY A 50 10.06 4.21 4.60
C GLY A 50 9.43 3.03 5.32
N GLY A 51 10.24 2.02 5.62
CA GLY A 51 9.75 0.81 6.25
C GLY A 51 10.85 -0.03 6.88
N ALA A 52 10.41 -1.06 7.58
CA ALA A 52 11.24 -2.11 8.14
C ALA A 52 10.55 -3.45 7.95
N ASP A 53 11.31 -4.44 7.51
CA ASP A 53 10.85 -5.79 7.20
C ASP A 53 11.68 -6.80 7.95
N TRP A 54 11.01 -7.73 8.62
CA TRP A 54 11.60 -8.91 9.19
C TRP A 54 11.12 -10.14 8.41
N VAL A 55 12.05 -11.01 8.03
CA VAL A 55 11.76 -12.30 7.42
C VAL A 55 12.45 -13.40 8.19
N GLN A 56 11.76 -14.52 8.36
CA GLN A 56 12.29 -15.68 9.06
C GLN A 56 13.44 -16.34 8.30
N SER A 57 13.33 -16.39 6.97
CA SER A 57 14.31 -16.97 6.06
C SER A 57 14.13 -16.42 4.65
N ALA A 58 15.19 -16.33 3.86
CA ALA A 58 15.14 -15.97 2.46
C ALA A 58 14.33 -16.98 1.62
N ASP A 59 14.36 -18.27 1.99
CA ASP A 59 13.67 -19.35 1.27
C ASP A 59 12.17 -19.41 1.56
N GLY A 60 11.67 -18.61 2.51
CA GLY A 60 10.27 -18.56 2.93
C GLY A 60 10.10 -18.65 4.45
N GLY A 61 8.85 -18.71 4.91
CA GLY A 61 8.51 -18.73 6.33
C GLY A 61 7.69 -17.50 6.72
N PHE A 62 7.63 -17.23 8.01
CA PHE A 62 6.93 -16.06 8.55
C PHE A 62 7.67 -14.78 8.22
N TYR A 63 6.90 -13.73 8.04
CA TYR A 63 7.42 -12.37 7.90
C TYR A 63 6.48 -11.38 8.60
N ALA A 64 7.03 -10.24 8.97
CA ALA A 64 6.29 -9.10 9.48
C ALA A 64 7.00 -7.81 9.07
N GLY A 65 6.23 -6.73 8.91
CA GLY A 65 6.82 -5.46 8.56
C GLY A 65 5.93 -4.28 8.94
N VAL A 66 6.56 -3.11 8.85
CA VAL A 66 5.91 -1.83 8.95
C VAL A 66 6.38 -0.94 7.80
N TRP A 67 5.44 -0.27 7.16
CA TRP A 67 5.75 0.73 6.16
C TRP A 67 4.95 2.00 6.45
N ALA A 68 5.47 3.15 6.02
CA ALA A 68 4.78 4.42 6.19
C ALA A 68 5.03 5.36 5.01
N SER A 69 4.04 6.22 4.74
CA SER A 69 4.12 7.27 3.74
C SER A 69 3.41 8.53 4.18
N THR A 70 3.89 9.67 3.72
CA THR A 70 3.16 10.93 3.87
C THR A 70 1.97 10.96 2.90
N ILE A 71 0.79 11.36 3.41
CA ILE A 71 -0.47 11.41 2.67
C ILE A 71 -1.19 12.76 2.85
N ARG A 72 -2.21 13.01 2.00
CA ARG A 72 -3.07 14.19 2.11
C ARG A 72 -4.56 13.89 1.91
N TRP A 73 -4.92 12.74 1.33
CA TRP A 73 -6.27 12.42 0.88
C TRP A 73 -7.35 12.50 1.97
N ILE A 74 -7.06 12.10 3.22
CA ILE A 74 -8.02 12.17 4.34
C ILE A 74 -8.39 13.61 4.65
N LYS A 75 -7.41 14.51 4.70
CA LYS A 75 -7.67 15.95 4.89
C LYS A 75 -8.43 16.54 3.72
N ASP A 76 -8.18 16.04 2.52
CA ASP A 76 -8.85 16.48 1.30
C ASP A 76 -10.32 16.06 1.30
N ALA A 77 -10.63 14.82 1.71
CA ALA A 77 -12.00 14.36 1.88
C ALA A 77 -12.78 15.25 2.85
N GLY A 78 -12.20 15.62 4.00
CA GLY A 78 -12.82 16.55 4.93
C GLY A 78 -13.06 17.94 4.31
N ARG A 79 -12.07 18.47 3.57
CA ARG A 79 -12.19 19.80 2.93
C ARG A 79 -13.26 19.83 1.83
N ILE A 80 -13.33 18.77 1.01
CA ILE A 80 -14.33 18.64 -0.06
C ILE A 80 -15.74 18.60 0.54
N ASN A 81 -15.90 17.91 1.67
CA ASN A 81 -17.20 17.69 2.31
C ASN A 81 -17.49 18.68 3.47
N GLY A 82 -16.66 19.69 3.68
CA GLY A 82 -16.93 20.80 4.61
C GLY A 82 -16.80 20.45 6.10
N PHE A 83 -16.00 19.43 6.48
CA PHE A 83 -15.80 19.06 7.88
C PHE A 83 -14.32 18.81 8.24
N ASP A 84 -14.01 18.76 9.55
CA ASP A 84 -12.66 18.43 10.04
C ASP A 84 -12.46 16.92 10.13
N ALA A 85 -11.86 16.32 9.10
CA ALA A 85 -11.48 14.91 9.05
C ALA A 85 -10.23 14.57 9.90
N GLY A 86 -9.79 15.45 10.76
CA GLY A 86 -8.60 15.29 11.59
C GLY A 86 -7.30 15.70 10.90
N ASN A 87 -6.18 15.31 11.50
CA ASN A 87 -4.85 15.67 11.00
C ASN A 87 -4.02 14.43 10.59
N ALA A 88 -4.66 13.49 9.92
CA ALA A 88 -3.97 12.36 9.34
C ALA A 88 -3.10 12.85 8.15
N ARG A 89 -1.80 12.76 8.31
CA ARG A 89 -0.79 13.14 7.31
C ARG A 89 0.16 12.01 6.97
N VAL A 90 0.01 10.89 7.65
CA VAL A 90 0.83 9.70 7.49
C VAL A 90 -0.10 8.50 7.46
N GLU A 91 0.17 7.61 6.54
CA GLU A 91 -0.31 6.22 6.48
C GLU A 91 0.75 5.36 7.12
N VAL A 92 0.34 4.40 7.93
CA VAL A 92 1.20 3.38 8.52
C VAL A 92 0.56 2.03 8.25
N ASP A 93 1.29 1.18 7.55
CA ASP A 93 0.89 -0.17 7.19
C ASP A 93 1.62 -1.16 8.09
N LEU A 94 0.86 -1.99 8.80
CA LEU A 94 1.37 -3.09 9.60
C LEU A 94 0.97 -4.39 8.92
N TYR A 95 1.93 -5.23 8.57
CA TYR A 95 1.65 -6.47 7.86
C TYR A 95 2.45 -7.64 8.38
N GLY A 96 1.91 -8.82 8.11
CA GLY A 96 2.59 -10.06 8.40
C GLY A 96 1.91 -11.22 7.70
N GLY A 97 2.66 -12.28 7.49
CA GLY A 97 2.18 -13.43 6.76
C GLY A 97 3.14 -14.59 6.75
N TYR A 98 2.86 -15.51 5.85
CA TYR A 98 3.68 -16.66 5.58
C TYR A 98 3.82 -16.87 4.06
N LYS A 99 5.04 -17.00 3.59
CA LYS A 99 5.35 -17.26 2.18
C LYS A 99 6.15 -18.55 2.03
N GLY A 100 6.00 -19.21 0.90
CA GLY A 100 6.71 -20.45 0.61
C GLY A 100 6.54 -20.89 -0.83
N SER A 101 7.00 -22.11 -1.15
CA SER A 101 6.84 -22.77 -2.44
C SER A 101 5.89 -23.95 -2.34
N VAL A 102 5.00 -24.12 -3.32
CA VAL A 102 4.15 -25.29 -3.49
C VAL A 102 4.90 -26.36 -4.27
N MET A 103 5.60 -25.95 -5.32
CA MET A 103 6.45 -26.76 -6.18
C MET A 103 7.50 -25.86 -6.85
N GLU A 104 8.43 -26.43 -7.56
CA GLU A 104 9.42 -25.67 -8.32
C GLU A 104 8.75 -24.66 -9.26
N GLY A 105 9.16 -23.41 -9.15
CA GLY A 105 8.63 -22.29 -9.92
C GLY A 105 7.28 -21.73 -9.45
N LEU A 106 6.59 -22.35 -8.47
CA LEU A 106 5.31 -21.86 -7.94
C LEU A 106 5.43 -21.48 -6.46
N GLY A 107 5.50 -20.18 -6.20
CA GLY A 107 5.46 -19.60 -4.86
C GLY A 107 4.05 -19.17 -4.43
N TYR A 108 3.84 -19.09 -3.12
CA TYR A 108 2.63 -18.52 -2.51
C TYR A 108 2.99 -17.56 -1.38
N ASP A 109 2.06 -16.64 -1.11
CA ASP A 109 2.13 -15.70 0.01
C ASP A 109 0.72 -15.47 0.55
N VAL A 110 0.54 -15.63 1.85
CA VAL A 110 -0.74 -15.35 2.54
C VAL A 110 -0.47 -14.48 3.76
N GLY A 111 -1.30 -13.46 3.96
CA GLY A 111 -1.04 -12.54 5.06
C GLY A 111 -2.20 -11.63 5.39
N VAL A 112 -1.93 -10.76 6.34
CA VAL A 112 -2.82 -9.70 6.82
C VAL A 112 -2.12 -8.37 6.69
N LEU A 113 -2.86 -7.34 6.32
CA LEU A 113 -2.39 -5.96 6.21
C LEU A 113 -3.38 -5.03 6.89
N GLN A 114 -2.88 -4.24 7.83
CA GLN A 114 -3.61 -3.18 8.51
C GLN A 114 -3.10 -1.83 8.01
N TYR A 115 -3.95 -1.10 7.30
CA TYR A 115 -3.76 0.31 7.00
C TYR A 115 -4.23 1.12 8.21
N TRP A 116 -3.34 1.88 8.80
CA TRP A 116 -3.62 2.73 9.94
C TRP A 116 -3.30 4.20 9.63
N TYR A 117 -4.27 5.05 9.88
CA TYR A 117 -4.17 6.48 9.63
C TYR A 117 -4.21 7.27 10.94
N PRO A 118 -3.06 7.51 11.60
CA PRO A 118 -3.01 8.23 12.87
C PRO A 118 -3.73 9.59 12.79
N ARG A 119 -4.58 9.87 13.78
CA ARG A 119 -5.39 11.10 13.89
C ARG A 119 -6.45 11.28 12.79
N ASN A 120 -6.82 10.21 12.09
CA ASN A 120 -7.97 10.16 11.22
C ASN A 120 -9.26 10.36 12.01
N LYS A 121 -10.16 11.16 11.46
CA LYS A 121 -11.48 11.50 12.03
C LYS A 121 -12.52 11.61 10.91
N LEU A 122 -12.47 10.77 9.88
CA LEU A 122 -13.48 10.71 8.84
C LEU A 122 -14.86 10.37 9.42
N ASP A 123 -14.92 9.51 10.42
CA ASP A 123 -16.10 9.10 11.18
C ASP A 123 -16.82 10.26 11.93
N ARG A 124 -16.30 11.49 11.89
CA ARG A 124 -17.04 12.68 12.35
C ARG A 124 -18.20 13.07 11.43
N ALA A 125 -18.21 12.59 10.20
CA ALA A 125 -19.32 12.70 9.27
C ALA A 125 -19.92 11.32 9.01
N PRO A 126 -20.60 10.68 9.99
CA PRO A 126 -20.96 9.25 9.94
C PRO A 126 -22.03 8.91 8.90
N THR A 127 -22.64 9.89 8.26
CA THR A 127 -23.55 9.71 7.12
C THR A 127 -22.81 9.72 5.78
N LEU A 128 -21.52 10.02 5.78
CA LEU A 128 -20.68 10.11 4.58
C LEU A 128 -19.49 9.16 4.64
N PHE A 129 -18.95 8.92 5.84
CA PHE A 129 -17.70 8.17 6.01
C PHE A 129 -17.67 7.34 7.30
N GLU A 130 -16.99 6.19 7.20
CA GLU A 130 -16.44 5.43 8.31
C GLU A 130 -14.99 5.87 8.60
N LYS A 131 -14.33 5.23 9.58
CA LYS A 131 -12.89 5.39 9.76
C LYS A 131 -12.14 4.91 8.53
N ALA A 132 -11.08 5.64 8.17
CA ALA A 132 -10.23 5.24 7.05
C ALA A 132 -9.43 3.94 7.32
N ASP A 133 -9.20 3.61 8.61
CA ASP A 133 -8.42 2.43 9.00
C ASP A 133 -9.04 1.15 8.41
N THR A 134 -8.22 0.38 7.70
CA THR A 134 -8.71 -0.76 6.90
C THR A 134 -7.86 -1.99 7.19
N THR A 135 -8.49 -3.14 7.42
CA THR A 135 -7.82 -4.44 7.55
C THR A 135 -8.13 -5.29 6.33
N GLU A 136 -7.10 -5.79 5.67
CA GLU A 136 -7.21 -6.74 4.56
C GLU A 136 -6.50 -8.06 4.90
N VAL A 137 -7.07 -9.18 4.43
CA VAL A 137 -6.35 -10.43 4.24
C VAL A 137 -6.01 -10.59 2.77
N TYR A 138 -4.90 -11.23 2.47
CA TYR A 138 -4.51 -11.44 1.09
C TYR A 138 -3.90 -12.81 0.85
N GLY A 139 -3.98 -13.24 -0.40
CA GLY A 139 -3.27 -14.39 -0.92
C GLY A 139 -2.69 -14.07 -2.29
N ALA A 140 -1.48 -14.53 -2.54
CA ALA A 140 -0.80 -14.39 -3.82
C ALA A 140 -0.20 -15.71 -4.29
N LEU A 141 -0.14 -15.88 -5.60
CA LEU A 141 0.58 -16.95 -6.28
C LEU A 141 1.56 -16.33 -7.27
N THR A 142 2.80 -16.82 -7.25
CA THR A 142 3.85 -16.37 -8.16
C THR A 142 4.34 -17.55 -8.98
N PHE A 143 4.29 -17.43 -10.30
CA PHE A 143 4.83 -18.42 -11.24
C PHE A 143 5.80 -17.75 -12.21
N GLY A 144 7.07 -18.12 -12.12
CA GLY A 144 8.12 -17.43 -12.85
C GLY A 144 8.13 -15.92 -12.56
N PRO A 145 8.05 -15.05 -13.57
CA PRO A 145 8.02 -13.60 -13.37
C PRO A 145 6.64 -13.05 -12.98
N VAL A 146 5.57 -13.86 -13.04
CA VAL A 146 4.18 -13.38 -12.93
C VAL A 146 3.64 -13.64 -11.53
N THR A 147 2.99 -12.62 -10.94
CA THR A 147 2.30 -12.70 -9.65
C THR A 147 0.83 -12.31 -9.83
N ALA A 148 -0.07 -13.12 -9.27
CA ALA A 148 -1.47 -12.79 -9.08
C ALA A 148 -1.76 -12.70 -7.59
N LYS A 149 -2.31 -11.57 -7.12
CA LYS A 149 -2.65 -11.32 -5.71
C LYS A 149 -4.10 -10.91 -5.57
N TYR A 150 -4.80 -11.50 -4.61
CA TYR A 150 -6.14 -11.11 -4.20
C TYR A 150 -6.11 -10.59 -2.77
N SER A 151 -6.65 -9.38 -2.56
CA SER A 151 -6.82 -8.76 -1.25
C SER A 151 -8.31 -8.58 -0.94
N HIS A 152 -8.71 -8.91 0.28
CA HIS A 152 -10.09 -8.86 0.74
C HIS A 152 -10.21 -8.06 2.03
N ALA A 153 -11.03 -7.02 2.04
CA ALA A 153 -11.24 -6.17 3.20
C ALA A 153 -12.14 -6.84 4.23
N LEU A 154 -11.65 -6.95 5.46
CA LEU A 154 -12.39 -7.47 6.61
C LEU A 154 -13.18 -6.38 7.36
N THR A 155 -12.83 -5.12 7.12
CA THR A 155 -13.49 -3.92 7.64
C THR A 155 -14.02 -3.09 6.50
N ASP A 156 -14.66 -1.96 6.81
CA ASP A 156 -14.96 -0.95 5.81
C ASP A 156 -13.65 -0.42 5.20
N THR A 157 -13.69 -0.09 3.90
CA THR A 157 -12.51 0.13 3.08
C THR A 157 -12.27 1.61 2.89
N PHE A 158 -11.16 2.12 3.46
CA PHE A 158 -10.68 3.50 3.28
C PHE A 158 -11.74 4.56 3.54
N GLY A 159 -12.55 4.35 4.61
CA GLY A 159 -13.60 5.27 5.03
C GLY A 159 -14.89 5.24 4.21
N ASN A 160 -15.02 4.36 3.23
CA ASN A 160 -16.28 4.20 2.49
C ASN A 160 -17.31 3.47 3.37
N LEU A 161 -18.56 3.99 3.40
CA LEU A 161 -19.67 3.40 4.18
C LEU A 161 -20.06 2.03 3.64
N ASP A 162 -20.38 1.09 4.55
CA ASP A 162 -20.90 -0.25 4.23
C ASP A 162 -20.04 -1.00 3.20
N SER A 163 -18.75 -0.73 3.19
CA SER A 163 -17.81 -1.21 2.16
C SER A 163 -17.00 -2.44 2.58
N LYS A 164 -17.35 -3.06 3.71
CA LYS A 164 -16.81 -4.37 4.11
C LYS A 164 -16.95 -5.39 2.97
N ASN A 165 -15.97 -6.30 2.85
CA ASN A 165 -15.84 -7.25 1.75
C ASN A 165 -15.56 -6.62 0.37
N SER A 166 -15.07 -5.38 0.34
CA SER A 166 -14.37 -4.84 -0.83
C SER A 166 -13.14 -5.68 -1.15
N TRP A 167 -12.70 -5.67 -2.39
CA TRP A 167 -11.55 -6.49 -2.78
C TRP A 167 -10.72 -5.82 -3.88
N TYR A 168 -9.48 -6.26 -3.97
CA TYR A 168 -8.58 -5.89 -5.05
C TYR A 168 -7.90 -7.12 -5.63
N LEU A 169 -7.95 -7.24 -6.95
CA LEU A 169 -7.23 -8.24 -7.71
C LEU A 169 -6.08 -7.55 -8.44
N ASP A 170 -4.87 -8.05 -8.24
CA ASP A 170 -3.63 -7.58 -8.85
C ASP A 170 -3.04 -8.66 -9.75
N LEU A 171 -2.62 -8.30 -10.93
CA LEU A 171 -1.79 -9.11 -11.80
C LEU A 171 -0.59 -8.28 -12.22
N SER A 172 0.59 -8.72 -11.84
CA SER A 172 1.86 -8.07 -12.15
C SER A 172 2.89 -9.06 -12.66
N ALA A 173 3.92 -8.52 -13.31
CA ALA A 173 5.08 -9.31 -13.68
C ALA A 173 6.35 -8.48 -13.49
N SER A 174 7.50 -9.19 -13.34
CA SER A 174 8.80 -8.54 -13.18
C SER A 174 9.81 -9.23 -14.08
N PHE A 175 10.32 -8.50 -15.07
CA PHE A 175 11.26 -9.02 -16.07
C PHE A 175 12.57 -8.25 -15.99
N GLU A 176 13.68 -8.95 -15.85
CA GLU A 176 14.99 -8.35 -16.12
C GLU A 176 15.19 -8.24 -17.63
N ILE A 177 15.38 -7.01 -18.13
CA ILE A 177 15.54 -6.75 -19.57
C ILE A 177 17.00 -6.65 -19.99
N THR A 178 17.84 -6.04 -19.15
CA THR A 178 19.31 -5.96 -19.38
C THR A 178 19.99 -5.37 -18.14
N ASP A 179 21.16 -5.89 -17.78
CA ASP A 179 22.07 -5.32 -16.77
C ASP A 179 21.40 -4.86 -15.47
N GLY A 180 20.47 -5.66 -14.95
CA GLY A 180 19.72 -5.35 -13.71
C GLY A 180 18.61 -4.31 -13.88
N TRP A 181 18.28 -3.90 -15.12
CA TRP A 181 17.06 -3.12 -15.38
C TRP A 181 15.84 -4.03 -15.35
N MET A 182 14.89 -3.70 -14.48
CA MET A 182 13.65 -4.43 -14.31
C MET A 182 12.51 -3.71 -15.01
N LEU A 183 11.71 -4.44 -15.79
CA LEU A 183 10.45 -3.97 -16.37
C LEU A 183 9.29 -4.61 -15.60
N VAL A 184 8.37 -3.77 -15.11
CA VAL A 184 7.26 -4.21 -14.25
C VAL A 184 5.92 -3.72 -14.80
N PRO A 185 5.26 -4.49 -15.69
CA PRO A 185 3.87 -4.28 -16.06
C PRO A 185 2.94 -4.71 -14.91
N HIS A 186 1.81 -4.01 -14.78
CA HIS A 186 0.80 -4.26 -13.78
C HIS A 186 -0.59 -3.88 -14.28
N VAL A 187 -1.60 -4.63 -13.88
CA VAL A 187 -3.02 -4.30 -13.99
C VAL A 187 -3.75 -4.76 -12.73
N GLY A 188 -4.63 -3.93 -12.20
CA GLY A 188 -5.42 -4.24 -11.03
C GLY A 188 -6.88 -3.84 -11.14
N ARG A 189 -7.74 -4.53 -10.40
CA ARG A 189 -9.17 -4.21 -10.30
C ARG A 189 -9.55 -3.98 -8.85
N GLN A 190 -9.93 -2.74 -8.51
CA GLN A 190 -10.53 -2.39 -7.23
C GLN A 190 -12.05 -2.50 -7.33
N LYS A 191 -12.65 -3.28 -6.41
CA LYS A 191 -14.08 -3.29 -6.16
C LYS A 191 -14.33 -2.70 -4.78
N ILE A 192 -14.99 -1.57 -4.73
CA ILE A 192 -15.52 -0.99 -3.49
C ILE A 192 -16.98 -1.46 -3.35
N LYS A 193 -17.36 -1.94 -2.17
CA LYS A 193 -18.75 -2.31 -1.84
C LYS A 193 -19.50 -1.09 -1.29
N GLY A 194 -20.80 -1.27 -1.07
CA GLY A 194 -21.68 -0.25 -0.49
C GLY A 194 -21.99 0.91 -1.44
N PRO A 195 -22.51 2.03 -0.92
CA PRO A 195 -22.97 3.17 -1.72
C PRO A 195 -21.88 3.78 -2.62
N SER A 196 -20.63 3.67 -2.23
CA SER A 196 -19.51 4.17 -3.03
C SER A 196 -19.32 3.45 -4.37
N ASP A 197 -19.82 2.22 -4.53
CA ASP A 197 -19.80 1.50 -5.81
C ASP A 197 -20.64 2.22 -6.87
N ASP A 198 -21.85 2.61 -6.51
CA ASP A 198 -22.77 3.33 -7.39
C ASP A 198 -22.28 4.75 -7.72
N LEU A 199 -21.42 5.31 -6.88
CA LEU A 199 -20.80 6.62 -7.06
C LEU A 199 -19.49 6.59 -7.85
N GLY A 200 -19.08 5.41 -8.34
CA GLY A 200 -17.84 5.27 -9.12
C GLY A 200 -16.59 4.95 -8.32
N GLY A 201 -16.75 4.40 -7.10
CA GLY A 201 -15.65 4.00 -6.24
C GLY A 201 -14.86 2.78 -6.76
N SER A 202 -15.45 1.97 -7.66
CA SER A 202 -14.81 0.79 -8.25
C SER A 202 -14.12 1.15 -9.58
N TYR A 203 -12.87 0.67 -9.79
CA TYR A 203 -12.10 1.01 -11.00
C TYR A 203 -11.03 -0.04 -11.31
N THR A 204 -10.44 0.09 -12.47
CA THR A 204 -9.24 -0.65 -12.91
C THR A 204 -8.08 0.33 -12.99
N ASP A 205 -6.92 -0.09 -12.52
CA ASP A 205 -5.67 0.64 -12.68
C ASP A 205 -4.65 -0.19 -13.47
N TYR A 206 -3.66 0.49 -14.02
CA TYR A 206 -2.59 -0.13 -14.80
C TYR A 206 -1.32 0.69 -14.70
N SER A 207 -0.20 0.01 -14.78
CA SER A 207 1.09 0.68 -14.81
C SER A 207 2.15 -0.10 -15.61
N LEU A 208 3.16 0.64 -16.05
CA LEU A 208 4.39 0.10 -16.60
C LEU A 208 5.57 0.81 -15.94
N GLY A 209 6.30 0.09 -15.12
CA GLY A 209 7.46 0.57 -14.39
C GLY A 209 8.77 0.07 -14.99
N ILE A 210 9.80 0.90 -14.88
CA ILE A 210 11.20 0.51 -15.07
C ILE A 210 11.98 0.90 -13.84
N SER A 211 12.89 0.05 -13.38
CA SER A 211 13.73 0.33 -12.22
C SER A 211 15.10 -0.34 -12.33
N LYS A 212 16.07 0.20 -11.58
CA LYS A 212 17.39 -0.43 -11.41
C LYS A 212 17.90 -0.15 -10.00
N ASP A 213 18.53 -1.18 -9.43
CA ASP A 213 19.28 -1.08 -8.18
C ASP A 213 20.75 -0.68 -8.46
N PHE A 214 21.20 0.39 -7.84
CA PHE A 214 22.57 0.87 -7.86
C PHE A 214 23.19 0.70 -6.46
N SER A 215 23.44 -0.56 -6.08
CA SER A 215 24.04 -0.91 -4.78
C SER A 215 23.22 -0.41 -3.57
N GLY A 216 21.94 -0.74 -3.55
CA GLY A 216 20.98 -0.35 -2.49
C GLY A 216 20.16 0.89 -2.86
N PHE A 217 20.59 1.72 -3.81
CA PHE A 217 19.81 2.83 -4.34
C PHE A 217 18.95 2.38 -5.53
N VAL A 218 17.68 2.15 -5.30
CA VAL A 218 16.74 1.78 -6.36
C VAL A 218 16.15 3.06 -6.95
N VAL A 219 16.39 3.29 -8.23
CA VAL A 219 15.77 4.37 -9.01
C VAL A 219 14.66 3.76 -9.86
N SER A 220 13.49 4.40 -9.91
CA SER A 220 12.34 3.92 -10.66
C SER A 220 11.63 5.05 -11.42
N ALA A 221 11.01 4.68 -12.54
CA ALA A 221 10.08 5.52 -13.28
C ALA A 221 8.89 4.65 -13.72
N THR A 222 7.67 5.06 -13.35
CA THR A 222 6.45 4.29 -13.58
C THR A 222 5.40 5.15 -14.25
N ALA A 223 5.00 4.78 -15.46
CA ALA A 223 3.79 5.32 -16.08
C ALA A 223 2.59 4.63 -15.45
N VAL A 224 1.65 5.40 -14.89
CA VAL A 224 0.49 4.88 -14.16
C VAL A 224 -0.78 5.55 -14.66
N GLY A 225 -1.88 4.81 -14.71
CA GLY A 225 -3.19 5.33 -15.07
C GLY A 225 -4.33 4.49 -14.51
N THR A 226 -5.54 5.05 -14.60
CA THR A 226 -6.78 4.39 -14.16
C THR A 226 -7.95 4.76 -15.05
N ASN A 227 -9.03 3.94 -14.98
CA ASN A 227 -10.34 4.31 -15.48
C ASN A 227 -11.29 4.78 -14.35
N ALA A 228 -10.74 5.20 -13.21
CA ALA A 228 -11.50 5.66 -12.06
C ALA A 228 -12.38 6.87 -12.38
N ASP A 229 -13.47 7.02 -11.65
CA ASP A 229 -14.39 8.15 -11.82
C ASP A 229 -13.72 9.48 -11.45
N LYS A 230 -13.83 10.46 -12.34
CA LYS A 230 -13.17 11.75 -12.21
C LYS A 230 -13.86 12.70 -11.22
N THR A 231 -15.06 12.37 -10.77
CA THR A 231 -15.81 13.13 -9.78
C THR A 231 -15.66 12.55 -8.39
N PHE A 232 -15.47 11.23 -8.30
CA PHE A 232 -15.25 10.54 -7.03
C PHE A 232 -13.82 10.73 -6.52
N TYR A 233 -12.82 10.60 -7.40
CA TYR A 233 -11.40 10.66 -7.03
C TYR A 233 -10.77 12.03 -7.35
N VAL A 234 -11.09 13.05 -6.53
CA VAL A 234 -10.65 14.44 -6.76
C VAL A 234 -9.92 15.06 -5.55
N THR A 235 -9.10 16.06 -5.83
CA THR A 235 -8.53 16.95 -4.83
C THR A 235 -9.53 18.08 -4.49
N PRO A 236 -9.33 18.88 -3.42
CA PRO A 236 -10.14 20.05 -3.12
C PRO A 236 -10.16 21.11 -4.22
N SER A 237 -9.19 21.10 -5.13
CA SER A 237 -9.12 21.97 -6.32
C SER A 237 -9.70 21.35 -7.58
N GLY A 238 -10.41 20.20 -7.47
CA GLY A 238 -11.04 19.51 -8.59
C GLY A 238 -10.07 18.74 -9.51
N LYS A 239 -8.80 18.53 -9.11
CA LYS A 239 -7.86 17.74 -9.92
C LYS A 239 -8.13 16.25 -9.73
N PHE A 240 -8.27 15.51 -10.81
CA PHE A 240 -8.44 14.06 -10.81
C PHE A 240 -7.18 13.35 -10.29
N THR A 241 -7.32 12.56 -9.21
CA THR A 241 -6.20 11.88 -8.53
C THR A 241 -5.82 10.56 -9.20
N GLY A 242 -6.69 10.00 -10.06
CA GLY A 242 -6.44 8.79 -10.86
C GLY A 242 -5.93 9.09 -12.29
N LYS A 243 -5.53 10.32 -12.61
CA LYS A 243 -5.03 10.69 -13.95
C LYS A 243 -3.75 9.95 -14.31
N ASN A 244 -3.53 9.77 -15.61
CA ASN A 244 -2.26 9.27 -16.11
C ASN A 244 -1.10 10.18 -15.66
N ALA A 245 -0.03 9.56 -15.18
CA ALA A 245 1.14 10.27 -14.69
C ALA A 245 2.40 9.42 -14.88
N LEU A 246 3.56 10.09 -14.92
CA LEU A 246 4.85 9.48 -14.73
C LEU A 246 5.27 9.72 -13.26
N VAL A 247 5.44 8.66 -12.50
CA VAL A 247 5.92 8.70 -11.13
C VAL A 247 7.40 8.31 -11.12
N VAL A 248 8.24 9.17 -10.59
CA VAL A 248 9.67 8.89 -10.39
C VAL A 248 9.92 8.69 -8.91
N GLY A 249 10.70 7.68 -8.57
CA GLY A 249 11.04 7.33 -7.21
C GLY A 249 12.52 7.03 -7.02
N VAL A 250 12.99 7.27 -5.80
CA VAL A 250 14.27 6.78 -5.31
C VAL A 250 14.05 6.15 -3.95
N LYS A 251 14.63 4.97 -3.74
CA LYS A 251 14.57 4.23 -2.47
C LYS A 251 15.95 3.71 -2.13
N TYR A 252 16.38 3.84 -0.89
CA TYR A 252 17.59 3.22 -0.36
C TYR A 252 17.23 2.09 0.59
N ASN A 253 17.79 0.90 0.34
CA ASN A 253 17.65 -0.28 1.17
C ASN A 253 18.94 -0.52 1.98
N PHE A 254 18.83 -0.85 3.28
CA PHE A 254 19.98 -1.06 4.18
C PHE A 254 19.63 -2.00 5.33
#